data_0e7eb2a7820bcf7722f8cc9992d79e84
#
_entry.id   0e7eb2a7820bcf7722f8cc9992d79e84
#
_cell.length_a   1.000
_cell.length_b   1.000
_cell.length_c   1.000
_cell.angle_alpha   90.00
_cell.angle_beta   90.00
_cell.angle_gamma   90.00
#
_symmetry.space_group_name_H-M   'P 1'
#
loop_
_entity.id
_entity.type
_entity.pdbx_description
1 polymer ?
#
loop_
_entity_poly.entity_id
_entity_poly.type
_entity_poly.pdbx_seq_one_letter_code
_entity_poly.pdbx_strand_id
1 'polypeptide(L)'
;MENFNYEKTLKKYGISYLGTYAQSAKMMASVNNGTITYCIYLAPHNMATPNDNRTVCAFSQHCAPYCLNGSGRNKADILIHGFNESKINIARIKRTLMWWNNREDFMRLCVHEIKRVRKYAEKKGMEFSVRLNGTSDLNVEQFIDPDTGLNLLELFPDVQFYDYSKAYVRSLYLIKKYKNYDVTLSYDGFNENACRDFLKQGGKVAVVFDTLTGDMPISFCGYKVESGNEYDMRYLNSPKCVIGLHYHRTANDYKSGKYIRPTTPFVVREDDERIGWFI
;
A
#
# COMPACT_ATOMS: atom_id res chain seq x y z
N MET A 1 3.11 19.48 -28.88
CA MET A 1 2.68 18.49 -27.85
C MET A 1 1.16 18.37 -27.95
N GLU A 2 0.63 17.15 -28.11
CA GLU A 2 -0.84 16.95 -28.07
C GLU A 2 -1.33 17.36 -26.68
N ASN A 3 -2.37 18.20 -26.61
CA ASN A 3 -2.93 18.62 -25.34
C ASN A 3 -3.46 17.38 -24.60
N PHE A 4 -2.98 17.15 -23.36
CA PHE A 4 -3.44 16.05 -22.50
C PHE A 4 -4.96 16.11 -22.32
N ASN A 5 -5.64 15.03 -22.64
CA ASN A 5 -7.08 14.89 -22.44
C ASN A 5 -7.37 13.69 -21.53
N TYR A 6 -7.83 13.96 -20.33
CA TYR A 6 -8.07 12.97 -19.28
C TYR A 6 -8.99 11.83 -19.74
N GLU A 7 -10.17 12.16 -20.24
CA GLU A 7 -11.19 11.18 -20.64
C GLU A 7 -10.74 10.32 -21.84
N LYS A 8 -10.11 10.96 -22.85
CA LYS A 8 -9.54 10.27 -24.02
C LYS A 8 -8.44 9.30 -23.58
N THR A 9 -7.61 9.70 -22.62
CA THR A 9 -6.53 8.86 -22.11
C THR A 9 -7.06 7.66 -21.32
N LEU A 10 -8.03 7.85 -20.42
CA LEU A 10 -8.68 6.72 -19.72
C LEU A 10 -9.29 5.71 -20.70
N LYS A 11 -10.01 6.20 -21.71
CA LYS A 11 -10.63 5.36 -22.74
C LYS A 11 -9.59 4.58 -23.55
N LYS A 12 -8.47 5.23 -23.93
CA LYS A 12 -7.36 4.60 -24.66
C LYS A 12 -6.83 3.36 -23.95
N TYR A 13 -6.75 3.38 -22.60
CA TYR A 13 -6.25 2.27 -21.79
C TYR A 13 -7.36 1.38 -21.21
N GLY A 14 -8.61 1.67 -21.48
CA GLY A 14 -9.75 0.90 -21.00
C GLY A 14 -9.82 0.83 -19.47
N ILE A 15 -9.52 1.96 -18.81
CA ILE A 15 -9.65 2.15 -17.37
C ILE A 15 -10.62 3.30 -17.09
N SER A 16 -11.30 3.25 -15.93
CA SER A 16 -12.22 4.30 -15.52
C SER A 16 -11.59 5.39 -14.66
N TYR A 17 -10.44 5.08 -14.05
CA TYR A 17 -9.64 5.95 -13.19
C TYR A 17 -8.28 5.29 -12.96
N LEU A 18 -7.26 6.06 -12.58
CA LEU A 18 -5.96 5.53 -12.21
C LEU A 18 -5.91 5.18 -10.72
N GLY A 19 -6.26 6.13 -9.86
CA GLY A 19 -6.32 5.97 -8.41
C GLY A 19 -7.72 6.21 -7.84
N THR A 20 -7.91 5.91 -6.57
CA THR A 20 -9.21 6.02 -5.89
C THR A 20 -9.05 6.61 -4.49
N TYR A 21 -10.11 7.19 -3.95
CA TYR A 21 -10.09 7.80 -2.60
C TYR A 21 -11.18 7.30 -1.65
N ALA A 22 -12.10 6.44 -2.11
CA ALA A 22 -13.26 6.05 -1.29
C ALA A 22 -13.69 4.58 -1.47
N GLN A 23 -12.81 3.68 -1.93
CA GLN A 23 -13.22 2.32 -2.31
C GLN A 23 -12.81 1.21 -1.34
N SER A 24 -11.89 1.45 -0.42
CA SER A 24 -11.53 0.48 0.62
C SER A 24 -12.13 0.86 1.98
N ALA A 25 -12.34 -0.14 2.85
CA ALA A 25 -12.83 0.11 4.22
C ALA A 25 -11.92 1.07 5.00
N LYS A 26 -10.58 0.92 4.86
CA LYS A 26 -9.61 1.81 5.51
C LYS A 26 -9.63 3.23 4.95
N MET A 27 -9.86 3.40 3.65
CA MET A 27 -10.00 4.73 3.06
C MET A 27 -11.30 5.40 3.51
N MET A 28 -12.38 4.64 3.63
CA MET A 28 -13.64 5.16 4.21
C MET A 28 -13.46 5.51 5.69
N ALA A 29 -12.72 4.72 6.46
CA ALA A 29 -12.37 5.06 7.84
C ALA A 29 -11.53 6.35 7.92
N SER A 30 -10.62 6.59 6.98
CA SER A 30 -9.86 7.85 6.88
C SER A 30 -10.78 9.04 6.61
N VAL A 31 -11.79 8.89 5.74
CA VAL A 31 -12.81 9.92 5.50
C VAL A 31 -13.58 10.24 6.78
N ASN A 32 -13.97 9.25 7.57
CA ASN A 32 -14.64 9.45 8.85
C ASN A 32 -13.74 10.18 9.89
N ASN A 33 -12.42 10.10 9.72
CA ASN A 33 -11.43 10.83 10.50
C ASN A 33 -10.98 12.16 9.85
N GLY A 34 -11.76 12.71 8.93
CA GLY A 34 -11.53 14.01 8.33
C GLY A 34 -10.47 14.08 7.24
N THR A 35 -9.98 12.94 6.73
CA THR A 35 -8.92 12.91 5.70
C THR A 35 -9.37 12.15 4.46
N ILE A 36 -9.18 12.75 3.29
CA ILE A 36 -9.32 12.07 2.00
C ILE A 36 -7.94 11.63 1.53
N THR A 37 -7.77 10.32 1.33
CA THR A 37 -6.53 9.74 0.78
C THR A 37 -6.73 9.29 -0.66
N TYR A 38 -5.97 9.87 -1.58
CA TYR A 38 -5.85 9.33 -2.94
C TYR A 38 -4.88 8.15 -2.96
N CYS A 39 -5.30 7.00 -3.49
CA CYS A 39 -4.48 5.80 -3.50
C CYS A 39 -4.48 5.10 -4.86
N ILE A 40 -3.29 4.69 -5.32
CA ILE A 40 -3.10 3.90 -6.54
C ILE A 40 -2.94 2.42 -6.18
N TYR A 41 -3.73 1.56 -6.84
CA TYR A 41 -3.64 0.11 -6.72
C TYR A 41 -3.17 -0.51 -8.03
N LEU A 42 -1.96 -1.06 -8.03
CA LEU A 42 -1.38 -1.81 -9.14
C LEU A 42 -1.52 -3.32 -8.91
N ALA A 43 -1.36 -4.11 -9.96
CA ALA A 43 -1.23 -5.56 -9.85
C ALA A 43 0.10 -5.89 -9.14
N PRO A 44 0.07 -6.56 -7.97
CA PRO A 44 1.26 -6.75 -7.15
C PRO A 44 2.29 -7.65 -7.83
N HIS A 45 3.55 -7.54 -7.39
CA HIS A 45 4.76 -8.20 -7.87
C HIS A 45 4.81 -8.31 -9.40
N ASN A 46 4.89 -9.48 -10.01
CA ASN A 46 4.94 -9.70 -11.47
C ASN A 46 3.59 -10.11 -12.08
N MET A 47 2.48 -9.91 -11.40
CA MET A 47 1.16 -10.37 -11.82
C MET A 47 0.74 -9.83 -13.21
N ALA A 48 1.16 -8.61 -13.56
CA ALA A 48 0.88 -8.03 -14.88
C ALA A 48 1.87 -8.48 -15.97
N THR A 49 2.98 -9.05 -15.59
CA THR A 49 4.10 -9.43 -16.47
C THR A 49 4.69 -10.77 -16.04
N PRO A 50 3.90 -11.86 -16.02
CA PRO A 50 4.33 -13.15 -15.45
C PRO A 50 5.47 -13.80 -16.26
N ASN A 51 5.66 -13.40 -17.51
CA ASN A 51 6.64 -13.97 -18.43
C ASN A 51 7.93 -13.14 -18.55
N ASP A 52 8.07 -12.10 -17.73
CA ASP A 52 9.28 -11.29 -17.71
C ASP A 52 9.69 -10.92 -16.26
N ASN A 53 10.85 -10.29 -16.09
CA ASN A 53 11.40 -9.97 -14.77
C ASN A 53 10.88 -8.63 -14.18
N ARG A 54 9.92 -7.97 -14.82
CA ARG A 54 9.37 -6.72 -14.30
C ARG A 54 8.47 -6.98 -13.10
N THR A 55 8.73 -6.31 -12.02
CA THR A 55 7.93 -6.39 -10.79
C THR A 55 7.67 -5.01 -10.20
N VAL A 56 6.48 -4.79 -9.68
CA VAL A 56 6.15 -3.60 -8.90
C VAL A 56 6.41 -3.79 -7.40
N CYS A 57 6.92 -4.97 -7.00
CA CYS A 57 7.24 -5.31 -5.60
C CYS A 57 8.54 -6.11 -5.54
N ALA A 58 9.69 -5.43 -5.57
CA ALA A 58 11.00 -6.09 -5.61
C ALA A 58 11.30 -7.02 -4.42
N PHE A 59 10.67 -6.77 -3.25
CA PHE A 59 10.88 -7.53 -2.01
C PHE A 59 9.65 -8.35 -1.60
N SER A 60 8.99 -9.01 -2.58
CA SER A 60 7.72 -9.71 -2.34
C SER A 60 7.86 -11.21 -2.02
N GLN A 61 9.07 -11.77 -1.93
CA GLN A 61 9.29 -13.22 -1.84
C GLN A 61 8.46 -13.89 -0.72
N HIS A 62 8.33 -13.25 0.43
CA HIS A 62 7.67 -13.84 1.59
C HIS A 62 6.21 -13.41 1.74
N CYS A 63 5.80 -12.27 1.19
CA CYS A 63 4.44 -11.76 1.31
C CYS A 63 3.55 -12.01 0.09
N ALA A 64 4.11 -12.35 -1.08
CA ALA A 64 3.32 -12.55 -2.29
C ALA A 64 2.19 -13.57 -2.14
N PRO A 65 2.38 -14.75 -1.49
CA PRO A 65 1.31 -15.72 -1.27
C PRO A 65 0.17 -15.20 -0.39
N TYR A 66 0.46 -14.23 0.48
CA TYR A 66 -0.47 -13.65 1.47
C TYR A 66 -0.85 -12.20 1.13
N CYS A 67 -0.65 -11.82 -0.13
CA CYS A 67 -0.84 -10.44 -0.55
C CYS A 67 -2.28 -9.96 -0.36
N LEU A 68 -2.44 -8.77 0.20
CA LEU A 68 -3.73 -8.11 0.38
C LEU A 68 -4.52 -7.91 -0.92
N ASN A 69 -3.87 -8.05 -2.09
CA ASN A 69 -4.58 -8.11 -3.37
C ASN A 69 -5.64 -9.22 -3.40
N GLY A 70 -5.38 -10.36 -2.75
CA GLY A 70 -6.31 -11.48 -2.66
C GLY A 70 -7.31 -11.39 -1.48
N SER A 71 -7.43 -10.25 -0.80
CA SER A 71 -8.31 -10.05 0.36
C SER A 71 -9.49 -9.13 0.04
N GLY A 72 -10.40 -8.96 1.02
CA GLY A 72 -11.54 -8.06 0.93
C GLY A 72 -12.46 -8.37 -0.27
N ARG A 73 -12.91 -7.32 -0.95
CA ARG A 73 -13.80 -7.45 -2.13
C ARG A 73 -13.18 -8.28 -3.25
N ASN A 74 -11.88 -8.14 -3.46
CA ASN A 74 -11.19 -8.90 -4.51
C ASN A 74 -11.14 -10.40 -4.20
N LYS A 75 -11.09 -10.80 -2.92
CA LYS A 75 -11.19 -12.20 -2.52
C LYS A 75 -12.50 -12.83 -3.02
N ALA A 76 -13.63 -12.17 -2.79
CA ALA A 76 -14.92 -12.66 -3.25
C ALA A 76 -14.97 -12.78 -4.78
N ASP A 77 -14.49 -11.77 -5.50
CA ASP A 77 -14.43 -11.76 -6.96
C ASP A 77 -13.53 -12.89 -7.51
N ILE A 78 -12.37 -13.12 -6.88
CA ILE A 78 -11.46 -14.23 -7.24
C ILE A 78 -12.08 -15.60 -6.97
N LEU A 79 -12.76 -15.77 -5.84
CA LEU A 79 -13.38 -17.06 -5.48
C LEU A 79 -14.56 -17.42 -6.40
N ILE A 80 -15.26 -16.43 -6.96
CA ILE A 80 -16.39 -16.63 -7.87
C ILE A 80 -15.90 -16.85 -9.32
N HIS A 81 -15.00 -16.00 -9.80
CA HIS A 81 -14.64 -15.91 -11.21
C HIS A 81 -13.25 -16.47 -11.54
N GLY A 82 -12.44 -16.76 -10.53
CA GLY A 82 -11.03 -17.09 -10.70
C GLY A 82 -10.12 -15.87 -10.70
N PHE A 83 -8.83 -16.12 -10.47
CA PHE A 83 -7.83 -15.07 -10.28
C PHE A 83 -7.66 -14.17 -11.51
N ASN A 84 -7.65 -14.76 -12.70
CA ASN A 84 -7.43 -14.04 -13.97
C ASN A 84 -8.68 -13.32 -14.48
N GLU A 85 -9.86 -13.75 -14.06
CA GLU A 85 -11.15 -13.21 -14.50
C GLU A 85 -11.70 -12.14 -13.53
N SER A 86 -11.05 -11.93 -12.38
CA SER A 86 -11.43 -10.88 -11.45
C SER A 86 -11.34 -9.49 -12.10
N LYS A 87 -12.45 -8.77 -12.11
CA LYS A 87 -12.53 -7.40 -12.66
C LYS A 87 -11.56 -6.44 -11.98
N ILE A 88 -11.32 -6.64 -10.67
CA ILE A 88 -10.37 -5.85 -9.89
C ILE A 88 -8.94 -6.15 -10.34
N ASN A 89 -8.58 -7.43 -10.53
CA ASN A 89 -7.27 -7.82 -11.04
C ASN A 89 -7.04 -7.31 -12.47
N ILE A 90 -8.01 -7.47 -13.37
CA ILE A 90 -7.93 -6.95 -14.74
C ILE A 90 -7.67 -5.44 -14.74
N ALA A 91 -8.37 -4.67 -13.93
CA ALA A 91 -8.17 -3.23 -13.84
C ALA A 91 -6.78 -2.87 -13.27
N ARG A 92 -6.28 -3.60 -12.27
CA ARG A 92 -4.93 -3.42 -11.72
C ARG A 92 -3.85 -3.78 -12.74
N ILE A 93 -4.03 -4.87 -13.49
CA ILE A 93 -3.12 -5.29 -14.57
C ILE A 93 -3.02 -4.20 -15.64
N LYS A 94 -4.14 -3.65 -16.11
CA LYS A 94 -4.15 -2.56 -17.10
C LYS A 94 -3.35 -1.35 -16.63
N ARG A 95 -3.53 -0.91 -15.36
CA ARG A 95 -2.78 0.20 -14.78
C ARG A 95 -1.28 -0.11 -14.66
N THR A 96 -0.92 -1.34 -14.30
CA THR A 96 0.48 -1.78 -14.21
C THR A 96 1.14 -1.83 -15.57
N LEU A 97 0.45 -2.34 -16.59
CA LEU A 97 0.96 -2.32 -17.96
C LEU A 97 1.14 -0.88 -18.48
N MET A 98 0.22 0.02 -18.11
CA MET A 98 0.37 1.44 -18.41
C MET A 98 1.58 2.05 -17.72
N TRP A 99 1.85 1.72 -16.45
CA TRP A 99 3.07 2.12 -15.72
C TRP A 99 4.34 1.67 -16.43
N TRP A 100 4.36 0.46 -16.98
CA TRP A 100 5.54 -0.08 -17.67
C TRP A 100 5.72 0.46 -19.09
N ASN A 101 4.64 0.57 -19.84
CA ASN A 101 4.72 0.77 -21.28
C ASN A 101 4.34 2.20 -21.73
N ASN A 102 3.68 2.98 -20.85
CA ASN A 102 3.12 4.30 -21.18
C ASN A 102 3.24 5.23 -19.97
N ARG A 103 4.47 5.37 -19.44
CA ARG A 103 4.77 6.07 -18.20
C ARG A 103 4.30 7.53 -18.20
N GLU A 104 4.46 8.24 -19.30
CA GLU A 104 4.06 9.66 -19.40
C GLU A 104 2.54 9.82 -19.25
N ASP A 105 1.74 9.03 -19.99
CA ASP A 105 0.29 9.06 -19.85
C ASP A 105 -0.17 8.68 -18.45
N PHE A 106 0.48 7.68 -17.84
CA PHE A 106 0.24 7.28 -16.44
C PHE A 106 0.48 8.45 -15.49
N MET A 107 1.58 9.14 -15.64
CA MET A 107 1.96 10.25 -14.75
C MET A 107 1.06 11.46 -14.95
N ARG A 108 0.70 11.81 -16.20
CA ARG A 108 -0.26 12.89 -16.46
C ARG A 108 -1.63 12.60 -15.85
N LEU A 109 -2.13 11.36 -15.94
CA LEU A 109 -3.35 10.94 -15.23
C LEU A 109 -3.19 11.08 -13.72
N CYS A 110 -2.07 10.61 -13.17
CA CYS A 110 -1.78 10.67 -11.74
C CYS A 110 -1.81 12.11 -11.20
N VAL A 111 -1.07 13.00 -11.84
CA VAL A 111 -1.03 14.44 -11.49
C VAL A 111 -2.41 15.09 -11.61
N HIS A 112 -3.14 14.80 -12.69
CA HIS A 112 -4.50 15.31 -12.88
C HIS A 112 -5.45 14.86 -11.76
N GLU A 113 -5.42 13.56 -11.43
CA GLU A 113 -6.30 13.00 -10.39
C GLU A 113 -5.93 13.51 -8.99
N ILE A 114 -4.64 13.63 -8.65
CA ILE A 114 -4.19 14.22 -7.38
C ILE A 114 -4.74 15.65 -7.24
N LYS A 115 -4.55 16.49 -8.26
CA LYS A 115 -5.07 17.88 -8.26
C LYS A 115 -6.59 17.91 -8.10
N ARG A 116 -7.31 17.04 -8.80
CA ARG A 116 -8.78 16.94 -8.74
C ARG A 116 -9.28 16.51 -7.37
N VAL A 117 -8.69 15.44 -6.79
CA VAL A 117 -9.11 14.91 -5.48
C VAL A 117 -8.71 15.86 -4.35
N ARG A 118 -7.54 16.51 -4.44
CA ARG A 118 -7.16 17.57 -3.52
C ARG A 118 -8.19 18.70 -3.48
N LYS A 119 -8.56 19.24 -4.64
CA LYS A 119 -9.59 20.28 -4.74
C LYS A 119 -10.96 19.83 -4.17
N TYR A 120 -11.27 18.55 -4.33
CA TYR A 120 -12.48 17.97 -3.73
C TYR A 120 -12.38 17.92 -2.19
N ALA A 121 -11.22 17.52 -1.64
CA ALA A 121 -10.99 17.52 -0.19
C ALA A 121 -11.08 18.95 0.40
N GLU A 122 -10.43 19.92 -0.22
CA GLU A 122 -10.50 21.36 0.15
C GLU A 122 -11.96 21.85 0.19
N LYS A 123 -12.75 21.54 -0.85
CA LYS A 123 -14.19 21.89 -0.91
C LYS A 123 -15.01 21.24 0.20
N LYS A 124 -14.57 20.12 0.74
CA LYS A 124 -15.21 19.40 1.85
C LYS A 124 -14.69 19.85 3.22
N GLY A 125 -13.69 20.72 3.29
CA GLY A 125 -13.02 21.10 4.53
C GLY A 125 -12.27 19.95 5.17
N MET A 126 -11.72 19.03 4.35
CA MET A 126 -11.03 17.81 4.79
C MET A 126 -9.55 17.90 4.45
N GLU A 127 -8.73 17.27 5.29
CA GLU A 127 -7.31 17.04 4.99
C GLU A 127 -7.14 16.15 3.76
N PHE A 128 -5.99 16.29 3.10
CA PHE A 128 -5.67 15.50 1.92
C PHE A 128 -4.32 14.79 2.05
N SER A 129 -4.28 13.53 1.69
CA SER A 129 -3.05 12.74 1.63
C SER A 129 -3.01 11.83 0.41
N VAL A 130 -1.81 11.34 0.07
CA VAL A 130 -1.57 10.48 -1.11
C VAL A 130 -0.82 9.21 -0.70
N ARG A 131 -1.29 8.06 -1.20
CA ARG A 131 -0.64 6.76 -1.10
C ARG A 131 -0.41 6.19 -2.49
N LEU A 132 0.84 6.18 -2.97
CA LEU A 132 1.17 5.74 -4.32
C LEU A 132 1.25 4.21 -4.44
N ASN A 133 1.57 3.52 -3.36
CA ASN A 133 1.80 2.08 -3.31
C ASN A 133 0.70 1.34 -2.52
N GLY A 134 -0.54 1.34 -3.02
CA GLY A 134 -1.64 0.61 -2.37
C GLY A 134 -1.45 -0.91 -2.36
N THR A 135 -0.90 -1.47 -3.44
CA THR A 135 -0.57 -2.89 -3.62
C THR A 135 0.75 -3.09 -4.37
N SER A 136 1.66 -2.14 -4.28
CA SER A 136 3.00 -2.15 -4.88
C SER A 136 4.06 -1.70 -3.88
N ASP A 137 5.33 -1.73 -4.27
CA ASP A 137 6.48 -1.20 -3.50
C ASP A 137 7.47 -0.55 -4.49
N LEU A 138 6.95 0.38 -5.32
CA LEU A 138 7.74 1.16 -6.25
C LEU A 138 8.48 2.29 -5.53
N ASN A 139 9.65 2.68 -6.04
CA ASN A 139 10.32 3.87 -5.56
C ASN A 139 9.52 5.13 -5.95
N VAL A 140 9.12 5.93 -4.97
CA VAL A 140 8.33 7.15 -5.18
C VAL A 140 9.04 8.19 -6.02
N GLU A 141 10.37 8.21 -6.04
CA GLU A 141 11.16 9.10 -6.90
C GLU A 141 11.03 8.76 -8.39
N GLN A 142 10.48 7.59 -8.74
CA GLN A 142 10.19 7.23 -10.14
C GLN A 142 8.86 7.81 -10.65
N PHE A 143 8.05 8.40 -9.77
CA PHE A 143 6.80 9.06 -10.15
C PHE A 143 7.10 10.50 -10.57
N ILE A 144 7.70 10.64 -11.76
CA ILE A 144 8.16 11.92 -12.32
C ILE A 144 7.10 12.48 -13.25
N ASP A 145 6.67 13.72 -12.98
CA ASP A 145 5.78 14.46 -13.87
C ASP A 145 6.52 14.79 -15.18
N PRO A 146 6.03 14.32 -16.33
CA PRO A 146 6.72 14.53 -17.60
C PRO A 146 6.75 15.99 -18.07
N ASP A 147 5.86 16.83 -17.54
CA ASP A 147 5.73 18.22 -17.94
C ASP A 147 6.68 19.14 -17.15
N THR A 148 7.05 18.77 -15.91
CA THR A 148 7.95 19.57 -15.05
C THR A 148 9.29 18.89 -14.77
N GLY A 149 9.40 17.57 -14.94
CA GLY A 149 10.57 16.78 -14.57
C GLY A 149 10.71 16.55 -13.06
N LEU A 150 9.80 17.06 -12.22
CA LEU A 150 9.79 16.87 -10.78
C LEU A 150 9.12 15.55 -10.41
N ASN A 151 9.58 14.88 -9.34
CA ASN A 151 8.82 13.79 -8.78
C ASN A 151 7.60 14.34 -8.00
N LEU A 152 6.62 13.46 -7.68
CA LEU A 152 5.37 13.91 -7.05
C LEU A 152 5.56 14.53 -5.65
N LEU A 153 6.60 14.13 -4.90
CA LEU A 153 6.89 14.72 -3.58
C LEU A 153 7.38 16.16 -3.71
N GLU A 154 8.15 16.43 -4.78
CA GLU A 154 8.65 17.76 -5.11
C GLU A 154 7.57 18.64 -5.76
N LEU A 155 6.71 18.02 -6.59
CA LEU A 155 5.62 18.71 -7.27
C LEU A 155 4.50 19.15 -6.30
N PHE A 156 4.31 18.41 -5.22
CA PHE A 156 3.29 18.67 -4.20
C PHE A 156 3.92 18.74 -2.79
N PRO A 157 4.77 19.75 -2.51
CA PRO A 157 5.55 19.81 -1.26
C PRO A 157 4.71 19.99 0.00
N ASP A 158 3.50 20.48 -0.14
CA ASP A 158 2.52 20.71 0.92
C ASP A 158 1.49 19.58 1.10
N VAL A 159 1.60 18.50 0.31
CA VAL A 159 0.75 17.30 0.42
C VAL A 159 1.48 16.22 1.19
N GLN A 160 0.81 15.62 2.17
CA GLN A 160 1.34 14.46 2.88
C GLN A 160 1.25 13.20 2.02
N PHE A 161 2.39 12.60 1.73
CA PHE A 161 2.49 11.28 1.12
C PHE A 161 2.87 10.23 2.17
N TYR A 162 2.40 9.00 1.99
CA TYR A 162 2.79 7.89 2.85
C TYR A 162 2.64 6.55 2.13
N ASP A 163 3.50 5.59 2.49
CA ASP A 163 3.47 4.25 1.91
C ASP A 163 3.96 3.19 2.91
N TYR A 164 3.74 1.93 2.56
CA TYR A 164 4.43 0.80 3.16
C TYR A 164 5.53 0.32 2.19
N SER A 165 6.67 -0.05 2.73
CA SER A 165 7.79 -0.57 1.93
C SER A 165 8.52 -1.69 2.67
N LYS A 166 9.16 -2.59 1.93
CA LYS A 166 10.15 -3.56 2.44
C LYS A 166 11.59 -3.16 2.13
N ALA A 167 11.78 -2.11 1.33
CA ALA A 167 13.08 -1.61 0.94
C ALA A 167 13.70 -0.74 2.05
N TYR A 168 14.32 -1.37 3.07
CA TYR A 168 14.84 -0.69 4.26
C TYR A 168 15.76 0.50 3.94
N VAL A 169 16.82 0.30 3.14
CA VAL A 169 17.80 1.36 2.83
C VAL A 169 17.15 2.54 2.12
N ARG A 170 16.30 2.24 1.12
CA ARG A 170 15.53 3.25 0.39
C ARG A 170 14.58 4.01 1.32
N SER A 171 13.85 3.30 2.18
CA SER A 171 12.90 3.90 3.11
C SER A 171 13.60 4.87 4.07
N LEU A 172 14.74 4.47 4.62
CA LEU A 172 15.53 5.30 5.51
C LEU A 172 16.09 6.56 4.83
N TYR A 173 16.51 6.44 3.57
CA TYR A 173 16.93 7.58 2.76
C TYR A 173 15.77 8.55 2.50
N LEU A 174 14.63 8.03 2.06
CA LEU A 174 13.49 8.85 1.63
C LEU A 174 12.85 9.65 2.78
N ILE A 175 12.67 9.06 3.97
CA ILE A 175 12.11 9.78 5.12
C ILE A 175 13.05 10.89 5.64
N LYS A 176 14.36 10.79 5.38
CA LYS A 176 15.32 11.84 5.70
C LYS A 176 15.32 12.96 4.67
N LYS A 177 15.12 12.60 3.39
CA LYS A 177 15.16 13.54 2.26
C LYS A 177 13.88 14.35 2.12
N TYR A 178 12.71 13.73 2.23
CA TYR A 178 11.42 14.36 1.99
C TYR A 178 10.61 14.50 3.27
N LYS A 179 10.32 15.75 3.69
CA LYS A 179 9.56 16.03 4.91
C LYS A 179 8.07 15.69 4.80
N ASN A 180 7.55 15.67 3.58
CA ASN A 180 6.16 15.35 3.25
C ASN A 180 5.97 13.86 2.88
N TYR A 181 6.95 12.98 3.20
CA TYR A 181 6.84 11.55 2.94
C TYR A 181 7.07 10.73 4.19
N ASP A 182 6.10 9.92 4.56
CA ASP A 182 6.15 8.98 5.67
C ASP A 182 6.19 7.54 5.15
N VAL A 183 7.13 6.74 5.62
CA VAL A 183 7.25 5.33 5.26
C VAL A 183 7.09 4.47 6.50
N THR A 184 6.21 3.48 6.43
CA THR A 184 6.13 2.39 7.39
C THR A 184 6.85 1.17 6.79
N LEU A 185 7.94 0.72 7.42
CA LEU A 185 8.65 -0.47 6.96
C LEU A 185 7.81 -1.71 7.26
N SER A 186 7.65 -2.62 6.29
CA SER A 186 6.87 -3.84 6.50
C SER A 186 7.79 -4.99 6.94
N TYR A 187 7.47 -5.60 8.08
CA TYR A 187 8.04 -6.86 8.50
C TYR A 187 7.61 -7.97 7.53
N ASP A 188 8.55 -8.85 7.15
CA ASP A 188 8.29 -9.95 6.21
C ASP A 188 8.65 -11.34 6.76
N GLY A 189 9.03 -11.40 8.04
CA GLY A 189 9.45 -12.63 8.70
C GLY A 189 10.95 -12.88 8.68
N PHE A 190 11.70 -12.20 7.81
CA PHE A 190 13.14 -12.42 7.61
C PHE A 190 13.98 -11.14 7.71
N ASN A 191 13.34 -9.97 7.78
CA ASN A 191 13.99 -8.66 7.83
C ASN A 191 14.00 -8.04 9.22
N GLU A 192 13.96 -8.83 10.30
CA GLU A 192 13.85 -8.34 11.68
C GLU A 192 14.94 -7.33 12.05
N ASN A 193 16.20 -7.59 11.70
CA ASN A 193 17.31 -6.68 12.00
C ASN A 193 17.12 -5.31 11.36
N ALA A 194 16.65 -5.27 10.10
CA ALA A 194 16.33 -4.02 9.39
C ALA A 194 15.15 -3.30 10.05
N CYS A 195 14.13 -4.03 10.49
CA CYS A 195 12.98 -3.47 11.21
C CYS A 195 13.38 -2.88 12.56
N ARG A 196 14.19 -3.59 13.35
CA ARG A 196 14.72 -3.09 14.64
C ARG A 196 15.56 -1.84 14.46
N ASP A 197 16.43 -1.83 13.44
CA ASP A 197 17.25 -0.66 13.16
C ASP A 197 16.40 0.54 12.69
N PHE A 198 15.41 0.31 11.86
CA PHE A 198 14.47 1.35 11.40
C PHE A 198 13.70 1.98 12.58
N LEU A 199 13.22 1.16 13.53
CA LEU A 199 12.59 1.62 14.77
C LEU A 199 13.55 2.44 15.64
N LYS A 200 14.82 2.01 15.82
CA LYS A 200 15.84 2.77 16.55
C LYS A 200 16.07 4.16 15.97
N GLN A 201 16.00 4.28 14.64
CA GLN A 201 16.15 5.54 13.92
C GLN A 201 14.89 6.41 13.87
N GLY A 202 13.83 6.02 14.57
CA GLY A 202 12.60 6.80 14.67
C GLY A 202 11.49 6.37 13.73
N GLY A 203 11.74 5.36 12.88
CA GLY A 203 10.76 4.83 11.93
C GLY A 203 9.64 4.03 12.58
N LYS A 204 8.68 3.59 11.78
CA LYS A 204 7.55 2.73 12.17
C LYS A 204 7.60 1.43 11.39
N VAL A 205 7.22 0.32 12.01
CA VAL A 205 7.24 -1.01 11.39
C VAL A 205 5.87 -1.64 11.45
N ALA A 206 5.33 -2.03 10.30
CA ALA A 206 4.07 -2.78 10.23
C ALA A 206 4.33 -4.28 10.39
N VAL A 207 3.58 -4.90 11.29
CA VAL A 207 3.62 -6.35 11.55
C VAL A 207 2.21 -6.91 11.44
N VAL A 208 2.07 -8.02 10.73
CA VAL A 208 0.79 -8.71 10.58
C VAL A 208 0.66 -9.78 11.66
N PHE A 209 -0.38 -9.67 12.49
CA PHE A 209 -0.70 -10.60 13.55
C PHE A 209 -1.93 -11.45 13.20
N ASP A 210 -1.84 -12.75 13.46
CA ASP A 210 -2.97 -13.69 13.42
C ASP A 210 -3.17 -14.29 14.81
N THR A 211 -3.96 -13.59 15.63
CA THR A 211 -4.27 -13.99 17.01
C THR A 211 -5.64 -14.64 17.08
N LEU A 212 -5.80 -15.67 17.92
CA LEU A 212 -7.07 -16.41 18.06
C LEU A 212 -8.19 -15.55 18.61
N THR A 213 -7.87 -14.67 19.57
CA THR A 213 -8.83 -13.75 20.18
C THR A 213 -9.15 -12.54 19.30
N GLY A 214 -8.33 -12.29 18.28
CA GLY A 214 -8.40 -11.05 17.49
C GLY A 214 -7.83 -9.83 18.19
N ASP A 215 -7.24 -9.98 19.39
CA ASP A 215 -6.62 -8.88 20.10
C ASP A 215 -5.24 -8.54 19.53
N MET A 216 -4.86 -7.27 19.61
CA MET A 216 -3.50 -6.84 19.27
C MET A 216 -2.59 -6.99 20.49
N PRO A 217 -1.34 -7.49 20.31
CA PRO A 217 -0.38 -7.49 21.40
C PRO A 217 -0.04 -6.05 21.82
N ILE A 218 0.37 -5.88 23.08
CA ILE A 218 0.79 -4.58 23.62
C ILE A 218 2.18 -4.19 23.12
N SER A 219 3.06 -5.20 22.95
CA SER A 219 4.40 -4.99 22.41
C SER A 219 4.84 -6.12 21.48
N PHE A 220 5.79 -5.82 20.61
CA PHE A 220 6.49 -6.78 19.76
C PHE A 220 7.97 -6.43 19.71
N CYS A 221 8.84 -7.39 20.00
CA CYS A 221 10.27 -7.19 20.10
C CYS A 221 10.66 -6.06 21.08
N GLY A 222 9.88 -5.82 22.13
CA GLY A 222 10.09 -4.73 23.10
C GLY A 222 9.62 -3.34 22.65
N TYR A 223 9.02 -3.20 21.48
CA TYR A 223 8.43 -1.94 20.99
C TYR A 223 6.91 -1.94 21.16
N LYS A 224 6.35 -0.78 21.54
CA LYS A 224 4.90 -0.60 21.67
C LYS A 224 4.19 -0.90 20.36
N VAL A 225 3.10 -1.66 20.42
CA VAL A 225 2.20 -1.88 19.28
C VAL A 225 1.06 -0.87 19.32
N GLU A 226 0.83 -0.21 18.20
CA GLU A 226 -0.35 0.62 17.95
C GLU A 226 -1.23 -0.04 16.89
N SER A 227 -2.56 -0.01 17.08
CA SER A 227 -3.48 -0.60 16.10
C SER A 227 -3.41 0.13 14.75
N GLY A 228 -3.20 -0.64 13.69
CA GLY A 228 -3.26 -0.16 12.31
C GLY A 228 -4.57 -0.50 11.60
N ASN A 229 -5.61 -0.92 12.34
CA ASN A 229 -6.86 -1.41 11.74
C ASN A 229 -7.93 -0.32 11.60
N GLU A 230 -7.85 0.75 12.39
CA GLU A 230 -8.88 1.79 12.46
C GLU A 230 -8.86 2.72 11.24
N TYR A 231 -7.68 3.13 10.78
CA TYR A 231 -7.49 4.01 9.62
C TYR A 231 -6.19 3.65 8.89
N ASP A 232 -5.90 4.30 7.77
CA ASP A 232 -4.71 3.99 6.95
C ASP A 232 -3.58 5.03 7.07
N MET A 233 -3.81 6.16 7.70
CA MET A 233 -2.88 7.31 7.78
C MET A 233 -1.75 7.07 8.78
N ARG A 234 -0.72 6.31 8.36
CA ARG A 234 0.39 5.89 9.25
C ARG A 234 1.26 7.03 9.76
N TYR A 235 1.28 8.16 9.08
CA TYR A 235 1.99 9.37 9.54
C TYR A 235 1.43 9.95 10.84
N LEU A 236 0.22 9.57 11.26
CA LEU A 236 -0.39 9.97 12.53
C LEU A 236 0.04 9.08 13.72
N ASN A 237 0.63 7.91 13.45
CA ASN A 237 1.11 7.03 14.50
C ASN A 237 2.40 7.54 15.13
N SER A 238 2.65 7.16 16.39
CA SER A 238 3.85 7.53 17.14
C SER A 238 5.14 7.07 16.43
N PRO A 239 6.23 7.84 16.51
CA PRO A 239 7.53 7.35 16.06
C PRO A 239 7.98 6.16 16.91
N LYS A 240 8.86 5.32 16.38
CA LYS A 240 9.43 4.14 17.05
C LYS A 240 8.38 3.14 17.54
N CYS A 241 7.24 3.00 16.86
CA CYS A 241 6.21 2.03 17.22
C CYS A 241 6.06 0.94 16.16
N VAL A 242 5.54 -0.20 16.59
CA VAL A 242 5.05 -1.26 15.72
C VAL A 242 3.58 -0.98 15.38
N ILE A 243 3.24 -1.00 14.11
CA ILE A 243 1.87 -0.91 13.63
C ILE A 243 1.30 -2.32 13.52
N GLY A 244 0.44 -2.70 14.44
CA GLY A 244 -0.22 -4.01 14.44
C GLY A 244 -1.34 -4.05 13.42
N LEU A 245 -1.27 -5.01 12.52
CA LEU A 245 -2.28 -5.26 11.48
C LEU A 245 -2.86 -6.66 11.68
N HIS A 246 -4.19 -6.80 11.65
CA HIS A 246 -4.80 -8.12 11.61
C HIS A 246 -4.53 -8.82 10.28
N TYR A 247 -4.28 -10.13 10.36
CA TYR A 247 -4.20 -10.96 9.17
C TYR A 247 -5.58 -11.04 8.49
N HIS A 248 -5.63 -10.58 7.26
CA HIS A 248 -6.83 -10.68 6.43
C HIS A 248 -6.73 -11.93 5.55
N ARG A 249 -7.61 -12.90 5.81
CA ARG A 249 -7.72 -14.13 4.99
C ARG A 249 -7.83 -13.76 3.50
N THR A 250 -6.92 -14.32 2.72
CA THR A 250 -6.87 -14.13 1.26
C THR A 250 -7.56 -15.27 0.52
N ALA A 251 -7.75 -15.16 -0.79
CA ALA A 251 -8.26 -16.28 -1.59
C ALA A 251 -7.33 -17.50 -1.55
N ASN A 252 -6.02 -17.29 -1.39
CA ASN A 252 -5.02 -18.36 -1.35
C ASN A 252 -5.08 -19.22 -0.07
N ASP A 253 -5.72 -18.71 1.00
CA ASP A 253 -5.87 -19.44 2.27
C ASP A 253 -7.00 -20.49 2.24
N TYR A 254 -7.73 -20.56 1.13
CA TYR A 254 -8.80 -21.53 0.96
C TYR A 254 -8.37 -22.63 -0.01
N LYS A 255 -8.33 -23.87 0.48
CA LYS A 255 -8.10 -25.08 -0.34
C LYS A 255 -9.35 -25.93 -0.29
N SER A 256 -9.89 -26.29 -1.47
CA SER A 256 -11.13 -27.09 -1.56
C SER A 256 -12.29 -26.53 -0.73
N GLY A 257 -12.40 -25.19 -0.68
CA GLY A 257 -13.43 -24.48 0.10
C GLY A 257 -13.17 -24.38 1.60
N LYS A 258 -12.08 -24.97 2.12
CA LYS A 258 -11.72 -24.92 3.55
C LYS A 258 -10.60 -23.89 3.79
N TYR A 259 -10.76 -23.12 4.86
CA TYR A 259 -9.72 -22.20 5.34
C TYR A 259 -8.55 -22.99 5.95
N ILE A 260 -7.35 -22.64 5.53
CA ILE A 260 -6.10 -23.15 6.11
C ILE A 260 -5.33 -21.96 6.69
N ARG A 261 -5.10 -22.01 8.01
CA ARG A 261 -4.33 -20.99 8.71
C ARG A 261 -2.89 -20.96 8.19
N PRO A 262 -2.36 -19.80 7.78
CA PRO A 262 -1.01 -19.72 7.24
C PRO A 262 0.05 -20.07 8.31
N THR A 263 1.08 -20.80 7.88
CA THR A 263 2.27 -21.13 8.68
C THR A 263 3.49 -20.46 8.04
N THR A 264 3.64 -19.17 8.23
CA THR A 264 4.71 -18.37 7.62
C THR A 264 5.25 -17.37 8.62
N PRO A 265 6.57 -17.11 8.67
CA PRO A 265 7.15 -16.06 9.51
C PRO A 265 6.63 -14.65 9.21
N PHE A 266 6.05 -14.42 8.02
CA PHE A 266 5.41 -13.15 7.67
C PHE A 266 4.21 -12.81 8.55
N VAL A 267 3.48 -13.83 9.05
CA VAL A 267 2.33 -13.67 9.93
C VAL A 267 2.71 -14.11 11.34
N VAL A 268 2.78 -13.17 12.26
CA VAL A 268 3.15 -13.42 13.67
C VAL A 268 1.92 -13.95 14.42
N ARG A 269 2.10 -15.06 15.12
CA ARG A 269 1.02 -15.74 15.86
C ARG A 269 1.07 -15.40 17.34
N GLU A 270 -0.02 -15.71 18.05
CA GLU A 270 -0.19 -15.44 19.48
C GLU A 270 0.84 -16.12 20.38
N ASP A 271 1.45 -17.24 19.95
CA ASP A 271 2.45 -18.02 20.67
C ASP A 271 3.92 -17.58 20.38
N ASP A 272 4.10 -16.52 19.60
CA ASP A 272 5.42 -15.98 19.30
C ASP A 272 6.03 -15.31 20.53
N GLU A 273 7.23 -15.76 20.92
CA GLU A 273 7.95 -15.30 22.12
C GLU A 273 8.30 -13.80 22.12
N ARG A 274 8.27 -13.17 20.96
CA ARG A 274 8.55 -11.72 20.80
C ARG A 274 7.38 -10.84 21.18
N ILE A 275 6.20 -11.44 21.41
CA ILE A 275 4.98 -10.74 21.79
C ILE A 275 4.94 -10.47 23.29
N GLY A 276 4.59 -9.24 23.69
CA GLY A 276 4.17 -8.92 25.06
C GLY A 276 2.69 -8.65 25.14
N TRP A 277 2.00 -9.38 26.00
CA TRP A 277 0.55 -9.26 26.25
C TRP A 277 0.21 -8.40 27.48
N PHE A 278 1.19 -8.21 28.37
CA PHE A 278 1.01 -7.46 29.63
C PHE A 278 2.07 -6.37 29.74
N ILE A 279 1.75 -5.26 30.41
CA ILE A 279 2.67 -4.17 30.74
C ILE A 279 3.47 -4.53 32.00
#